data_a9153f7e29744222237700b29e575da0
#
_entry.id   a9153f7e29744222237700b29e575da0
#
_cell.length_a   1.000
_cell.length_b   1.000
_cell.length_c   1.000
_cell.angle_alpha   90.00
_cell.angle_beta   90.00
_cell.angle_gamma   90.00
#
_symmetry.space_group_name_H-M   'P 1'
#
loop_
_entity.id
_entity.type
_entity.pdbx_description
1 polymer ?
#
loop_
_entity_poly.entity_id
_entity_poly.type
_entity_poly.pdbx_seq_one_letter_code
_entity_poly.pdbx_strand_id
1 'polypeptide(L)'
;MVTKRGRKFLNTPGPTHVPDRVMNAMHQPTLDLSDPDFLDVSMSCFLDMRKVFNTEGEIFLYSSNGHGAWEASLVNVFSPGDKILVPETGNFSNAWASMAKALKLEVETLPGNWRRAIDIEALEEHLKKDTKKEIKGVLIIHTETATGITNDLPAIRSAIDSANHPGLLIVDTVAAAGTAVSYTHLR
;
A
#
# COMPACT_ATOMS: atom_id res chain seq x y z
N MET A 1 -28.38 4.66 36.86
CA MET A 1 -27.74 3.83 35.78
C MET A 1 -28.06 4.47 34.44
N VAL A 2 -27.06 4.92 33.71
CA VAL A 2 -27.25 5.40 32.33
C VAL A 2 -27.45 4.19 31.44
N THR A 3 -28.66 4.00 30.92
CA THR A 3 -28.95 2.93 29.96
C THR A 3 -28.20 3.22 28.67
N LYS A 4 -27.13 2.47 28.39
CA LYS A 4 -26.42 2.54 27.10
C LYS A 4 -27.32 1.98 26.00
N ARG A 5 -27.97 2.87 25.26
CA ARG A 5 -28.81 2.50 24.11
C ARG A 5 -28.01 2.65 22.84
N GLY A 6 -28.16 1.69 21.91
CA GLY A 6 -27.56 1.72 20.59
C GLY A 6 -26.32 0.86 20.46
N ARG A 7 -25.92 0.64 19.21
CA ARG A 7 -24.75 -0.13 18.82
C ARG A 7 -23.49 0.73 18.93
N LYS A 8 -22.40 0.17 19.44
CA LYS A 8 -21.11 0.84 19.41
C LYS A 8 -20.53 0.72 18.00
N PHE A 9 -20.20 1.86 17.40
CA PHE A 9 -19.45 1.93 16.16
C PHE A 9 -18.06 2.47 16.43
N LEU A 10 -17.09 1.91 15.70
CA LEU A 10 -15.72 2.36 15.72
C LEU A 10 -15.48 3.19 14.45
N ASN A 11 -15.24 4.49 14.63
CA ASN A 11 -14.98 5.45 13.55
C ASN A 11 -13.49 5.82 13.49
N THR A 12 -12.64 4.79 13.48
CA THR A 12 -11.19 4.97 13.38
C THR A 12 -10.68 4.28 12.11
N PRO A 13 -9.59 4.75 11.50
CA PRO A 13 -9.01 4.10 10.34
C PRO A 13 -8.44 2.71 10.63
N GLY A 14 -8.20 2.40 11.89
CA GLY A 14 -7.79 1.08 12.38
C GLY A 14 -7.56 1.09 13.90
N PRO A 15 -8.08 0.09 14.65
CA PRO A 15 -9.03 -0.95 14.22
C PRO A 15 -10.36 -0.36 13.78
N THR A 16 -11.04 -1.01 12.85
CA THR A 16 -12.30 -0.53 12.28
C THR A 16 -13.46 -1.46 12.60
N HIS A 17 -14.67 -0.98 12.37
CA HIS A 17 -15.88 -1.78 12.51
C HIS A 17 -15.93 -2.87 11.44
N VAL A 18 -16.08 -4.12 11.87
CA VAL A 18 -16.29 -5.26 10.96
C VAL A 18 -17.79 -5.45 10.74
N PRO A 19 -18.30 -5.43 9.50
CA PRO A 19 -19.71 -5.67 9.22
C PRO A 19 -20.21 -7.02 9.74
N ASP A 20 -21.46 -7.08 10.20
CA ASP A 20 -22.05 -8.31 10.75
C ASP A 20 -21.99 -9.51 9.80
N ARG A 21 -22.18 -9.24 8.50
CA ARG A 21 -22.08 -10.28 7.46
C ARG A 21 -20.69 -10.94 7.46
N VAL A 22 -19.64 -10.14 7.62
CA VAL A 22 -18.25 -10.65 7.69
C VAL A 22 -18.02 -11.38 8.99
N MET A 23 -18.45 -10.80 10.13
CA MET A 23 -18.35 -11.47 11.43
C MET A 23 -19.05 -12.83 11.45
N ASN A 24 -20.26 -12.90 10.89
CA ASN A 24 -21.02 -14.16 10.83
C ASN A 24 -20.33 -15.20 9.92
N ALA A 25 -19.72 -14.76 8.81
CA ALA A 25 -18.96 -15.66 7.94
C ALA A 25 -17.69 -16.19 8.59
N MET A 26 -17.06 -15.40 9.48
CA MET A 26 -15.89 -15.83 10.26
C MET A 26 -16.23 -16.77 11.40
N HIS A 27 -17.49 -16.83 11.84
CA HIS A 27 -17.95 -17.69 12.94
C HIS A 27 -18.16 -19.12 12.45
N GLN A 28 -17.07 -19.80 12.12
CA GLN A 28 -17.03 -21.18 11.63
C GLN A 28 -16.01 -22.00 12.44
N PRO A 29 -16.18 -23.32 12.55
CA PRO A 29 -15.14 -24.20 13.08
C PRO A 29 -13.84 -24.04 12.31
N THR A 30 -12.73 -24.23 13.02
CA THR A 30 -11.41 -24.26 12.39
C THR A 30 -11.29 -25.51 11.50
N LEU A 31 -10.87 -25.32 10.27
CA LEU A 31 -10.58 -26.38 9.32
C LEU A 31 -9.09 -26.76 9.39
N ASP A 32 -8.78 -28.00 9.06
CA ASP A 32 -7.40 -28.43 8.83
C ASP A 32 -6.84 -27.80 7.55
N LEU A 33 -5.54 -27.51 7.52
CA LEU A 33 -4.89 -26.89 6.36
C LEU A 33 -4.94 -27.76 5.09
N SER A 34 -5.09 -29.07 5.26
CA SER A 34 -5.23 -30.05 4.17
C SER A 34 -6.69 -30.36 3.81
N ASP A 35 -7.66 -29.78 4.52
CA ASP A 35 -9.08 -29.98 4.27
C ASP A 35 -9.45 -29.40 2.88
N PRO A 36 -10.15 -30.18 2.02
CA PRO A 36 -10.57 -29.68 0.71
C PRO A 36 -11.40 -28.41 0.78
N ASP A 37 -12.29 -28.26 1.76
CA ASP A 37 -13.12 -27.08 1.93
C ASP A 37 -12.26 -25.84 2.25
N PHE A 38 -11.19 -26.01 3.06
CA PHE A 38 -10.23 -24.94 3.33
C PHE A 38 -9.46 -24.54 2.07
N LEU A 39 -9.01 -25.51 1.28
CA LEU A 39 -8.28 -25.27 0.03
C LEU A 39 -9.16 -24.54 -0.99
N ASP A 40 -10.41 -24.93 -1.14
CA ASP A 40 -11.37 -24.29 -2.05
C ASP A 40 -11.65 -22.85 -1.65
N VAL A 41 -11.91 -22.59 -0.37
CA VAL A 41 -12.11 -21.23 0.15
C VAL A 41 -10.88 -20.39 -0.06
N SER A 42 -9.69 -20.91 0.27
CA SER A 42 -8.42 -20.19 0.10
C SER A 42 -8.17 -19.84 -1.36
N MET A 43 -8.35 -20.80 -2.28
CA MET A 43 -8.17 -20.55 -3.71
C MET A 43 -9.17 -19.51 -4.24
N SER A 44 -10.42 -19.57 -3.81
CA SER A 44 -11.43 -18.57 -4.19
C SER A 44 -11.03 -17.16 -3.75
N CYS A 45 -10.46 -17.01 -2.54
CA CYS A 45 -9.97 -15.74 -2.03
C CYS A 45 -8.85 -15.15 -2.93
N PHE A 46 -7.87 -15.96 -3.33
CA PHE A 46 -6.80 -15.50 -4.24
C PHE A 46 -7.35 -15.03 -5.59
N LEU A 47 -8.28 -15.79 -6.18
CA LEU A 47 -8.91 -15.43 -7.45
C LEU A 47 -9.75 -14.14 -7.34
N ASP A 48 -10.49 -13.99 -6.25
CA ASP A 48 -11.31 -12.80 -6.02
C ASP A 48 -10.46 -11.56 -5.71
N MET A 49 -9.35 -11.71 -5.00
CA MET A 49 -8.41 -10.61 -4.76
C MET A 49 -7.78 -10.09 -6.06
N ARG A 50 -7.53 -10.94 -7.06
CA ARG A 50 -7.11 -10.48 -8.39
C ARG A 50 -8.14 -9.55 -9.02
N LYS A 51 -9.44 -9.84 -8.86
CA LYS A 51 -10.53 -8.97 -9.36
C LYS A 51 -10.57 -7.64 -8.59
N VAL A 52 -10.40 -7.69 -7.25
CA VAL A 52 -10.37 -6.48 -6.42
C VAL A 52 -9.24 -5.54 -6.83
N PHE A 53 -8.05 -6.08 -7.07
CA PHE A 53 -6.89 -5.30 -7.50
C PHE A 53 -6.79 -5.10 -9.01
N ASN A 54 -7.74 -5.65 -9.78
CA ASN A 54 -7.73 -5.61 -11.25
C ASN A 54 -6.35 -6.00 -11.81
N THR A 55 -5.85 -7.16 -11.41
CA THR A 55 -4.50 -7.64 -11.74
C THR A 55 -4.50 -9.06 -12.27
N GLU A 56 -3.59 -9.34 -13.21
CA GLU A 56 -3.22 -10.70 -13.62
C GLU A 56 -2.01 -11.25 -12.83
N GLY A 57 -1.40 -10.39 -12.00
CA GLY A 57 -0.25 -10.75 -11.17
C GLY A 57 -0.60 -11.68 -10.02
N GLU A 58 0.42 -12.19 -9.36
CA GLU A 58 0.26 -13.08 -8.21
C GLU A 58 -0.14 -12.31 -6.95
N ILE A 59 -0.98 -12.94 -6.13
CA ILE A 59 -1.40 -12.44 -4.83
C ILE A 59 -0.65 -13.21 -3.74
N PHE A 60 -0.06 -12.49 -2.81
CA PHE A 60 0.61 -13.06 -1.65
C PHE A 60 -0.11 -12.62 -0.37
N LEU A 61 -0.42 -13.56 0.51
CA LEU A 61 -1.00 -13.31 1.82
C LEU A 61 0.06 -13.45 2.90
N TYR A 62 0.20 -12.43 3.72
CA TYR A 62 1.08 -12.46 4.89
C TYR A 62 0.25 -12.38 6.17
N SER A 63 0.55 -13.23 7.14
CA SER A 63 -0.03 -13.16 8.48
C SER A 63 0.60 -11.99 9.25
N SER A 64 0.25 -10.77 8.85
CA SER A 64 0.82 -9.53 9.38
C SER A 64 -0.13 -8.36 9.19
N ASN A 65 0.23 -7.20 9.73
CA ASN A 65 -0.36 -5.92 9.37
C ASN A 65 0.32 -5.33 8.11
N GLY A 66 -0.10 -4.13 7.68
CA GLY A 66 0.46 -3.47 6.50
C GLY A 66 1.98 -3.25 6.56
N HIS A 67 2.56 -3.07 7.76
CA HIS A 67 4.02 -2.91 7.89
C HIS A 67 4.77 -4.19 7.49
N GLY A 68 4.22 -5.37 7.76
CA GLY A 68 4.83 -6.62 7.29
C GLY A 68 4.79 -6.76 5.77
N ALA A 69 3.75 -6.25 5.11
CA ALA A 69 3.71 -6.18 3.65
C ALA A 69 4.73 -5.17 3.09
N TRP A 70 4.96 -4.04 3.78
CA TRP A 70 6.04 -3.11 3.43
C TRP A 70 7.40 -3.80 3.49
N GLU A 71 7.71 -4.46 4.61
CA GLU A 71 8.96 -5.19 4.78
C GLU A 71 9.12 -6.26 3.69
N ALA A 72 8.08 -7.07 3.47
CA ALA A 72 8.09 -8.10 2.44
C ALA A 72 8.36 -7.52 1.04
N SER A 73 7.73 -6.39 0.68
CA SER A 73 7.98 -5.73 -0.60
C SER A 73 9.43 -5.26 -0.72
N LEU A 74 9.95 -4.58 0.32
CA LEU A 74 11.31 -4.03 0.30
C LEU A 74 12.38 -5.11 0.19
N VAL A 75 12.29 -6.17 1.00
CA VAL A 75 13.34 -7.22 1.02
C VAL A 75 13.30 -8.17 -0.18
N ASN A 76 12.17 -8.24 -0.88
CA ASN A 76 12.05 -9.06 -2.09
C ASN A 76 12.38 -8.30 -3.38
N VAL A 77 12.25 -6.98 -3.37
CA VAL A 77 12.40 -6.14 -4.58
C VAL A 77 13.75 -5.44 -4.62
N PHE A 78 14.32 -5.11 -3.45
CA PHE A 78 15.55 -4.34 -3.36
C PHE A 78 16.64 -5.08 -2.58
N SER A 79 17.89 -4.67 -2.84
CA SER A 79 19.07 -5.11 -2.11
C SER A 79 19.61 -3.97 -1.23
N PRO A 80 20.30 -4.27 -0.11
CA PRO A 80 21.01 -3.24 0.66
C PRO A 80 21.90 -2.36 -0.22
N GLY A 81 21.77 -1.03 -0.08
CA GLY A 81 22.43 -0.03 -0.91
C GLY A 81 21.65 0.42 -2.14
N ASP A 82 20.54 -0.25 -2.50
CA ASP A 82 19.67 0.26 -3.55
C ASP A 82 19.01 1.58 -3.10
N LYS A 83 18.91 2.51 -4.05
CA LYS A 83 18.31 3.83 -3.83
C LYS A 83 16.83 3.82 -4.17
N ILE A 84 16.02 4.40 -3.28
CA ILE A 84 14.60 4.56 -3.47
C ILE A 84 14.17 6.01 -3.19
N LEU A 85 13.07 6.43 -3.81
CA LEU A 85 12.45 7.73 -3.60
C LEU A 85 11.15 7.58 -2.82
N VAL A 86 10.98 8.38 -1.76
CA VAL A 86 9.75 8.41 -0.97
C VAL A 86 9.23 9.85 -0.88
N PRO A 87 8.18 10.20 -1.63
CA PRO A 87 7.50 11.48 -1.45
C PRO A 87 6.82 11.55 -0.09
N GLU A 88 7.07 12.65 0.63
CA GLU A 88 6.53 12.87 1.97
C GLU A 88 5.08 13.37 1.88
N THR A 89 4.12 12.59 2.41
CA THR A 89 2.69 12.95 2.48
C THR A 89 2.12 12.86 3.89
N GLY A 90 2.88 12.26 4.82
CA GLY A 90 2.46 12.15 6.20
C GLY A 90 3.25 11.13 7.01
N ASN A 91 2.61 10.65 8.08
CA ASN A 91 3.27 9.75 9.03
C ASN A 91 3.66 8.39 8.40
N PHE A 92 2.79 7.84 7.55
CA PHE A 92 3.04 6.50 6.99
C PHE A 92 4.11 6.53 5.90
N SER A 93 4.18 7.58 5.07
CA SER A 93 5.29 7.75 4.14
C SER A 93 6.63 7.84 4.87
N ASN A 94 6.70 8.59 5.98
CA ASN A 94 7.92 8.71 6.80
C ASN A 94 8.26 7.41 7.54
N ALA A 95 7.26 6.66 7.99
CA ALA A 95 7.46 5.35 8.63
C ALA A 95 8.03 4.33 7.63
N TRP A 96 7.50 4.30 6.40
CA TRP A 96 8.00 3.41 5.35
C TRP A 96 9.43 3.77 4.95
N ALA A 97 9.72 5.06 4.79
CA ALA A 97 11.09 5.56 4.57
C ALA A 97 12.06 5.13 5.70
N SER A 98 11.59 5.18 6.95
CA SER A 98 12.40 4.77 8.11
C SER A 98 12.67 3.26 8.12
N MET A 99 11.67 2.45 7.76
CA MET A 99 11.82 1.00 7.60
C MET A 99 12.84 0.68 6.50
N ALA A 100 12.74 1.33 5.34
CA ALA A 100 13.67 1.14 4.24
C ALA A 100 15.14 1.46 4.65
N LYS A 101 15.34 2.55 5.41
CA LYS A 101 16.66 2.87 5.97
C LYS A 101 17.16 1.81 6.94
N ALA A 102 16.29 1.23 7.78
CA ALA A 102 16.64 0.13 8.67
C ALA A 102 17.07 -1.13 7.90
N LEU A 103 16.49 -1.35 6.73
CA LEU A 103 16.86 -2.42 5.80
C LEU A 103 18.08 -2.09 4.93
N LYS A 104 18.79 -1.00 5.23
CA LYS A 104 20.01 -0.56 4.54
C LYS A 104 19.79 -0.07 3.11
N LEU A 105 18.59 0.39 2.77
CA LEU A 105 18.35 1.09 1.50
C LEU A 105 18.79 2.55 1.62
N GLU A 106 19.22 3.13 0.52
CA GLU A 106 19.44 4.56 0.39
C GLU A 106 18.11 5.24 0.08
N VAL A 107 17.64 6.10 0.99
CA VAL A 107 16.32 6.73 0.88
C VAL A 107 16.46 8.21 0.57
N GLU A 108 16.05 8.60 -0.62
CA GLU A 108 15.79 9.99 -0.97
C GLU A 108 14.34 10.35 -0.61
N THR A 109 14.12 11.55 -0.09
CA THR A 109 12.79 12.04 0.25
C THR A 109 12.47 13.24 -0.62
N LEU A 110 11.34 13.20 -1.33
CA LEU A 110 10.79 14.39 -1.96
C LEU A 110 9.95 15.13 -0.91
N PRO A 111 10.36 16.34 -0.48
CA PRO A 111 9.69 17.06 0.60
C PRO A 111 8.23 17.35 0.30
N GLY A 112 7.35 17.18 1.28
CA GLY A 112 5.95 17.54 1.25
C GLY A 112 5.54 18.38 2.45
N ASN A 113 4.27 18.79 2.51
CA ASN A 113 3.78 19.67 3.58
C ASN A 113 2.60 19.11 4.39
N TRP A 114 2.27 17.86 4.21
CA TRP A 114 1.17 17.13 4.88
C TRP A 114 -0.23 17.75 4.69
N ARG A 115 -0.41 18.64 3.72
CA ARG A 115 -1.68 19.32 3.44
C ARG A 115 -2.11 19.20 2.00
N ARG A 116 -1.23 18.68 1.14
CA ARG A 116 -1.46 18.51 -0.30
C ARG A 116 -0.93 17.15 -0.75
N ALA A 117 -1.51 16.66 -1.84
CA ALA A 117 -0.99 15.50 -2.54
C ALA A 117 0.44 15.77 -3.07
N ILE A 118 1.09 14.70 -3.50
CA ILE A 118 2.41 14.76 -4.12
C ILE A 118 2.39 15.77 -5.27
N ASP A 119 3.40 16.63 -5.29
CA ASP A 119 3.63 17.54 -6.40
C ASP A 119 4.19 16.73 -7.59
N ILE A 120 3.34 16.58 -8.61
CA ILE A 120 3.65 15.73 -9.78
C ILE A 120 4.79 16.30 -10.61
N GLU A 121 4.83 17.62 -10.77
CA GLU A 121 5.90 18.30 -11.51
C GLU A 121 7.23 18.16 -10.79
N ALA A 122 7.25 18.35 -9.48
CA ALA A 122 8.44 18.16 -8.65
C ALA A 122 8.93 16.69 -8.68
N LEU A 123 8.01 15.71 -8.67
CA LEU A 123 8.35 14.30 -8.80
C LEU A 123 9.00 14.00 -10.16
N GLU A 124 8.39 14.47 -11.25
CA GLU A 124 8.90 14.29 -12.61
C GLU A 124 10.28 14.92 -12.77
N GLU A 125 10.45 16.17 -12.30
CA GLU A 125 11.75 16.86 -12.34
C GLU A 125 12.82 16.15 -11.52
N HIS A 126 12.47 15.62 -10.34
CA HIS A 126 13.39 14.87 -9.49
C HIS A 126 13.89 13.62 -10.21
N LEU A 127 12.98 12.86 -10.83
CA LEU A 127 13.33 11.67 -11.59
C LEU A 127 14.12 11.99 -12.88
N LYS A 128 13.86 13.10 -13.54
CA LYS A 128 14.66 13.57 -14.70
C LYS A 128 16.09 13.93 -14.30
N LYS A 129 16.30 14.43 -13.08
CA LYS A 129 17.64 14.77 -12.56
C LYS A 129 18.47 13.52 -12.23
N ASP A 130 17.84 12.39 -11.95
CA ASP A 130 18.51 11.11 -11.81
C ASP A 130 18.93 10.53 -13.17
N THR A 131 19.90 11.18 -13.79
CA THR A 131 20.40 10.80 -15.14
C THR A 131 21.08 9.44 -15.17
N LYS A 132 21.58 8.96 -14.03
CA LYS A 132 22.21 7.64 -13.89
C LYS A 132 21.20 6.52 -13.64
N LYS A 133 19.93 6.86 -13.41
CA LYS A 133 18.85 5.91 -13.08
C LYS A 133 19.19 5.06 -11.86
N GLU A 134 19.71 5.72 -10.83
CA GLU A 134 20.09 5.06 -9.57
C GLU A 134 18.89 4.73 -8.68
N ILE A 135 17.81 5.52 -8.79
CA ILE A 135 16.56 5.26 -8.06
C ILE A 135 15.88 4.01 -8.62
N LYS A 136 15.82 2.95 -7.80
CA LYS A 136 15.23 1.66 -8.20
C LYS A 136 13.73 1.60 -7.99
N GLY A 137 13.19 2.42 -7.11
CA GLY A 137 11.76 2.44 -6.82
C GLY A 137 11.27 3.75 -6.24
N VAL A 138 9.97 4.00 -6.46
CA VAL A 138 9.21 5.12 -5.89
C VAL A 138 8.13 4.53 -5.00
N LEU A 139 8.19 4.82 -3.70
CA LEU A 139 7.24 4.31 -2.72
C LEU A 139 6.15 5.35 -2.47
N ILE A 140 4.90 4.96 -2.70
CA ILE A 140 3.75 5.86 -2.60
C ILE A 140 2.72 5.33 -1.60
N ILE A 141 2.29 6.16 -0.67
CA ILE A 141 1.07 5.92 0.10
C ILE A 141 -0.10 6.46 -0.72
N HIS A 142 -1.02 5.62 -1.18
CA HIS A 142 -2.17 6.06 -1.99
C HIS A 142 -3.06 7.03 -1.21
N THR A 143 -3.56 6.61 -0.05
CA THR A 143 -4.25 7.51 0.88
C THR A 143 -3.51 7.52 2.21
N GLU A 144 -2.91 8.64 2.55
CA GLU A 144 -2.18 8.81 3.80
C GLU A 144 -3.18 8.92 4.97
N THR A 145 -3.21 7.89 5.79
CA THR A 145 -4.17 7.78 6.90
C THR A 145 -4.06 8.94 7.91
N ALA A 146 -2.84 9.42 8.15
CA ALA A 146 -2.60 10.48 9.13
C ALA A 146 -3.12 11.86 8.69
N THR A 147 -3.26 12.09 7.38
CA THR A 147 -3.66 13.39 6.82
C THR A 147 -4.96 13.35 6.04
N GLY A 148 -5.39 12.16 5.58
CA GLY A 148 -6.53 11.97 4.68
C GLY A 148 -6.23 12.35 3.22
N ILE A 149 -4.99 12.66 2.90
CA ILE A 149 -4.57 13.01 1.54
C ILE A 149 -4.59 11.76 0.66
N THR A 150 -5.26 11.85 -0.49
CA THR A 150 -5.24 10.83 -1.53
C THR A 150 -4.40 11.33 -2.70
N ASN A 151 -3.44 10.53 -3.13
CA ASN A 151 -2.53 10.82 -4.22
C ASN A 151 -3.09 10.27 -5.54
N ASP A 152 -2.89 11.00 -6.64
CA ASP A 152 -3.31 10.61 -7.98
C ASP A 152 -2.31 9.63 -8.58
N LEU A 153 -2.59 8.33 -8.47
CA LEU A 153 -1.70 7.28 -8.97
C LEU A 153 -1.50 7.34 -10.50
N PRO A 154 -2.54 7.56 -11.33
CA PRO A 154 -2.37 7.79 -12.76
C PRO A 154 -1.40 8.93 -13.08
N ALA A 155 -1.53 10.07 -12.40
CA ALA A 155 -0.63 11.21 -12.61
C ALA A 155 0.81 10.88 -12.18
N ILE A 156 0.99 10.17 -11.05
CA ILE A 156 2.30 9.70 -10.58
C ILE A 156 2.93 8.75 -11.61
N ARG A 157 2.16 7.78 -12.12
CA ARG A 157 2.66 6.86 -13.17
C ARG A 157 3.08 7.64 -14.41
N SER A 158 2.25 8.59 -14.86
CA SER A 158 2.56 9.44 -16.01
C SER A 158 3.84 10.25 -15.80
N ALA A 159 4.09 10.77 -14.61
CA ALA A 159 5.32 11.50 -14.30
C ALA A 159 6.57 10.61 -14.38
N ILE A 160 6.49 9.37 -13.88
CA ILE A 160 7.59 8.40 -13.98
C ILE A 160 7.88 8.06 -15.45
N ASP A 161 6.81 7.85 -16.23
CA ASP A 161 6.92 7.55 -17.68
C ASP A 161 7.48 8.73 -18.46
N SER A 162 7.00 9.96 -18.20
CA SER A 162 7.49 11.21 -18.81
C SER A 162 8.97 11.49 -18.50
N ALA A 163 9.42 11.07 -17.31
CA ALA A 163 10.83 11.10 -16.94
C ALA A 163 11.65 10.00 -17.63
N ASN A 164 11.00 9.09 -18.37
CA ASN A 164 11.63 7.88 -18.92
C ASN A 164 12.45 7.15 -17.86
N HIS A 165 11.83 6.95 -16.67
CA HIS A 165 12.53 6.40 -15.50
C HIS A 165 12.13 4.94 -15.25
N PRO A 166 13.11 4.00 -15.11
CA PRO A 166 12.86 2.58 -14.96
C PRO A 166 12.45 2.18 -13.53
N GLY A 167 12.46 3.11 -12.58
CA GLY A 167 12.12 2.83 -11.18
C GLY A 167 10.73 2.24 -11.02
N LEU A 168 10.62 1.21 -10.19
CA LEU A 168 9.35 0.56 -9.89
C LEU A 168 8.44 1.48 -9.08
N LEU A 169 7.16 1.51 -9.43
CA LEU A 169 6.13 2.15 -8.61
C LEU A 169 5.57 1.13 -7.61
N ILE A 170 5.79 1.36 -6.32
CA ILE A 170 5.29 0.49 -5.24
C ILE A 170 4.30 1.30 -4.40
N VAL A 171 3.09 0.77 -4.23
CA VAL A 171 1.97 1.53 -3.67
C VAL A 171 1.39 0.83 -2.45
N ASP A 172 1.30 1.56 -1.34
CA ASP A 172 0.48 1.17 -0.19
C ASP A 172 -0.95 1.64 -0.40
N THR A 173 -1.89 0.70 -0.35
CA THR A 173 -3.33 0.95 -0.49
C THR A 173 -4.14 0.58 0.75
N VAL A 174 -3.51 0.42 1.91
CA VAL A 174 -4.18 -0.02 3.15
C VAL A 174 -5.42 0.83 3.47
N ALA A 175 -5.33 2.16 3.33
CA ALA A 175 -6.46 3.06 3.58
C ALA A 175 -7.30 3.37 2.32
N ALA A 176 -6.90 2.87 1.15
CA ALA A 176 -7.53 3.19 -0.13
C ALA A 176 -8.23 1.99 -0.78
N ALA A 177 -7.76 0.77 -0.55
CA ALA A 177 -8.31 -0.43 -1.18
C ALA A 177 -9.80 -0.60 -0.88
N GLY A 178 -10.62 -0.73 -1.94
CA GLY A 178 -12.08 -0.83 -1.84
C GLY A 178 -12.80 0.50 -1.60
N THR A 179 -12.08 1.61 -1.37
CA THR A 179 -12.67 2.95 -1.17
C THR A 179 -12.24 3.95 -2.24
N ALA A 180 -11.03 3.79 -2.76
CA ALA A 180 -10.54 4.53 -3.92
C ALA A 180 -10.27 3.58 -5.08
N VAL A 181 -10.33 4.09 -6.30
CA VAL A 181 -10.01 3.31 -7.50
C VAL A 181 -8.50 3.11 -7.56
N SER A 182 -8.08 1.85 -7.63
CA SER A 182 -6.68 1.46 -7.81
C SER A 182 -6.61 0.45 -8.96
N TYR A 183 -5.77 0.76 -9.94
CA TYR A 183 -5.52 -0.13 -11.08
C TYR A 183 -4.05 -0.55 -11.07
N THR A 184 -3.81 -1.82 -10.85
CA THR A 184 -2.43 -2.37 -10.80
C THR A 184 -1.77 -2.49 -12.18
N HIS A 185 -2.53 -2.30 -13.26
CA HIS A 185 -1.98 -2.21 -14.62
C HIS A 185 -1.37 -0.85 -14.96
N LEU A 186 -1.31 0.09 -14.01
CA LEU A 186 -0.54 1.34 -14.12
C LEU A 186 0.97 1.03 -14.02
N ARG A 187 1.47 0.30 -15.02
CA ARG A 187 2.88 -0.05 -15.17
C ARG A 187 3.63 1.05 -15.87
#